data_9969df18beb50f0dd1f17d5bfb195a8f
#
_entry.id   9969df18beb50f0dd1f17d5bfb195a8f
#
_cell.length_a   1.000
_cell.length_b   1.000
_cell.length_c   1.000
_cell.angle_alpha   90.00
_cell.angle_beta   90.00
_cell.angle_gamma   90.00
#
_symmetry.space_group_name_H-M   'P 1'
#
loop_
_entity.id
_entity.type
_entity.pdbx_description
1 polymer ?
#
loop_
_entity_poly.entity_id
_entity_poly.type
_entity_poly.pdbx_seq_one_letter_code
_entity_poly.pdbx_strand_id
1 'polypeptide(L)'
;MIVPAFRLSVAAVVLLSACATLRALHFEEPQVELKEINITGISLSGGTMDLILDVFNPNDYRLRSTHLEVGIDLEGTHFGDALLERPLDLSPLNHNQVIVPVRFEWAGIGAGARALVTRQAVRYGLTGSVIVDTPLGERRVTLRASGDVPLRQLLP
;
A
#
# COMPACT_ATOMS: atom_id res chain seq x y z
N MET A 1 59.67 17.92 10.08
CA MET A 1 58.77 17.90 8.90
C MET A 1 57.74 16.82 9.16
N ILE A 2 56.71 17.11 9.97
CA ILE A 2 55.62 16.19 10.36
C ILE A 2 54.34 16.92 10.11
N VAL A 3 53.63 16.63 9.01
CA VAL A 3 52.17 16.75 8.82
C VAL A 3 51.86 16.19 7.43
N PRO A 4 51.23 15.01 7.29
CA PRO A 4 49.97 14.97 6.53
C PRO A 4 48.96 13.91 7.00
N ALA A 5 49.21 13.12 8.04
CA ALA A 5 48.31 12.02 8.41
C ALA A 5 46.94 12.51 8.99
N PHE A 6 46.89 13.65 9.65
CA PHE A 6 45.67 14.19 10.25
C PHE A 6 44.63 14.71 9.22
N ARG A 7 45.10 15.22 8.08
CA ARG A 7 44.21 15.73 7.02
C ARG A 7 43.50 14.63 6.25
N LEU A 8 44.12 13.47 6.10
CA LEU A 8 43.51 12.31 5.43
C LEU A 8 42.32 11.72 6.26
N SER A 9 42.48 11.68 7.60
CA SER A 9 41.47 11.11 8.48
C SER A 9 40.18 11.93 8.51
N VAL A 10 40.28 13.27 8.45
CA VAL A 10 39.13 14.17 8.42
C VAL A 10 38.36 14.05 7.08
N ALA A 11 39.07 13.94 5.96
CA ALA A 11 38.47 13.77 4.65
C ALA A 11 37.71 12.43 4.52
N ALA A 12 38.24 11.35 5.10
CA ALA A 12 37.58 10.05 5.10
C ALA A 12 36.28 10.03 5.93
N VAL A 13 36.25 10.73 7.07
CA VAL A 13 35.05 10.85 7.91
C VAL A 13 33.95 11.65 7.20
N VAL A 14 34.30 12.72 6.49
CA VAL A 14 33.34 13.55 5.75
C VAL A 14 32.73 12.77 4.56
N LEU A 15 33.51 11.94 3.87
CA LEU A 15 33.03 11.11 2.76
C LEU A 15 32.07 10.01 3.21
N LEU A 16 32.28 9.42 4.40
CA LEU A 16 31.37 8.42 4.96
C LEU A 16 30.03 9.01 5.39
N SER A 17 30.01 10.25 5.88
CA SER A 17 28.77 10.94 6.23
C SER A 17 27.95 11.33 4.98
N ALA A 18 28.57 11.66 3.88
CA ALA A 18 27.91 12.01 2.62
C ALA A 18 27.16 10.82 1.99
N CYS A 19 27.68 9.59 2.12
CA CYS A 19 27.00 8.39 1.62
C CYS A 19 25.72 8.04 2.40
N ALA A 20 25.66 8.33 3.69
CA ALA A 20 24.48 8.07 4.51
C ALA A 20 23.33 9.04 4.16
N THR A 21 23.64 10.29 3.87
CA THR A 21 22.64 11.30 3.47
C THR A 21 22.10 11.08 2.07
N LEU A 22 22.88 10.53 1.15
CA LEU A 22 22.43 10.23 -0.22
C LEU A 22 21.43 9.07 -0.28
N ARG A 23 21.52 8.08 0.62
CA ARG A 23 20.55 6.99 0.72
C ARG A 23 19.17 7.47 1.19
N ALA A 24 19.12 8.42 2.11
CA ALA A 24 17.85 9.01 2.58
C ALA A 24 17.12 9.84 1.51
N LEU A 25 17.77 10.14 0.38
CA LEU A 25 17.19 10.87 -0.73
C LEU A 25 16.50 9.97 -1.77
N HIS A 26 16.65 8.65 -1.64
CA HIS A 26 16.03 7.69 -2.55
C HIS A 26 14.71 7.21 -1.96
N PHE A 27 13.61 7.64 -2.57
CA PHE A 27 12.27 7.14 -2.24
C PHE A 27 11.87 6.07 -3.24
N GLU A 28 11.55 4.88 -2.72
CA GLU A 28 10.94 3.81 -3.49
C GLU A 28 9.46 3.66 -3.10
N GLU A 29 8.61 3.48 -4.10
CA GLU A 29 7.17 3.33 -3.87
C GLU A 29 6.87 2.03 -3.12
N PRO A 30 6.00 2.07 -2.08
CA PRO A 30 5.55 0.87 -1.40
C PRO A 30 4.86 -0.11 -2.34
N GLN A 31 5.11 -1.40 -2.14
CA GLN A 31 4.46 -2.47 -2.88
C GLN A 31 3.23 -2.94 -2.11
N VAL A 32 2.10 -3.08 -2.80
CA VAL A 32 0.81 -3.43 -2.19
C VAL A 32 0.30 -4.74 -2.79
N GLU A 33 -0.10 -5.66 -1.92
CA GLU A 33 -0.74 -6.92 -2.28
C GLU A 33 -2.02 -7.12 -1.45
N LEU A 34 -3.12 -7.51 -2.09
CA LEU A 34 -4.33 -7.90 -1.40
C LEU A 34 -4.20 -9.35 -0.91
N LYS A 35 -4.23 -9.54 0.40
CA LYS A 35 -4.13 -10.86 1.03
C LYS A 35 -5.48 -11.50 1.29
N GLU A 36 -6.45 -10.71 1.75
CA GLU A 36 -7.74 -11.24 2.19
C GLU A 36 -8.84 -10.18 2.05
N ILE A 37 -10.07 -10.65 1.86
CA ILE A 37 -11.29 -9.83 1.90
C ILE A 37 -12.21 -10.42 2.96
N ASN A 38 -12.54 -9.64 3.98
CA ASN A 38 -13.49 -9.98 5.03
C ASN A 38 -14.79 -9.19 4.88
N ILE A 39 -15.92 -9.86 4.65
CA ILE A 39 -17.23 -9.23 4.63
C ILE A 39 -17.66 -8.96 6.07
N THR A 40 -17.83 -7.68 6.43
CA THR A 40 -18.16 -7.22 7.79
C THR A 40 -19.63 -6.85 7.97
N GLY A 41 -20.36 -6.65 6.86
CA GLY A 41 -21.79 -6.37 6.91
C GLY A 41 -22.48 -6.51 5.57
N ILE A 42 -23.74 -6.91 5.60
CA ILE A 42 -24.60 -7.07 4.44
C ILE A 42 -25.92 -6.35 4.68
N SER A 43 -26.41 -5.61 3.67
CA SER A 43 -27.70 -4.91 3.67
C SER A 43 -28.43 -5.12 2.32
N LEU A 44 -29.63 -4.59 2.17
CA LEU A 44 -30.40 -4.70 0.92
C LEU A 44 -29.78 -3.91 -0.25
N SER A 45 -29.06 -2.84 0.03
CA SER A 45 -28.44 -1.97 -1.01
C SER A 45 -26.98 -2.26 -1.28
N GLY A 46 -26.29 -2.96 -0.38
CA GLY A 46 -24.84 -3.22 -0.48
C GLY A 46 -24.30 -3.82 0.80
N GLY A 47 -23.08 -3.49 1.14
CA GLY A 47 -22.45 -3.98 2.36
C GLY A 47 -21.14 -3.25 2.71
N THR A 48 -20.48 -3.82 3.70
CA THR A 48 -19.14 -3.39 4.14
C THR A 48 -18.20 -4.59 4.16
N MET A 49 -16.96 -4.35 3.83
CA MET A 49 -15.89 -5.35 3.90
C MET A 49 -14.59 -4.70 4.33
N ASP A 50 -13.70 -5.48 4.87
CA ASP A 50 -12.32 -5.09 5.14
C ASP A 50 -11.39 -5.73 4.11
N LEU A 51 -10.59 -4.89 3.43
CA LEU A 51 -9.48 -5.34 2.62
C LEU A 51 -8.25 -5.47 3.52
N ILE A 52 -7.66 -6.65 3.58
CA ILE A 52 -6.42 -6.89 4.30
C ILE A 52 -5.29 -6.82 3.29
N LEU A 53 -4.58 -5.70 3.30
CA LEU A 53 -3.47 -5.42 2.42
C LEU A 53 -2.15 -5.76 3.12
N ASP A 54 -1.24 -6.37 2.39
CA ASP A 54 0.16 -6.47 2.75
C ASP A 54 0.93 -5.37 2.01
N VAL A 55 1.53 -4.46 2.77
CA VAL A 55 2.26 -3.31 2.23
C VAL A 55 3.72 -3.43 2.61
N PHE A 56 4.57 -3.70 1.63
CA PHE A 56 6.02 -3.70 1.80
C PHE A 56 6.56 -2.28 1.62
N ASN A 57 7.27 -1.78 2.65
CA ASN A 57 8.01 -0.53 2.56
C ASN A 57 9.49 -0.83 2.20
N PRO A 58 9.92 -0.57 0.95
CA PRO A 58 11.29 -0.84 0.52
C PRO A 58 12.32 0.19 1.05
N ASN A 59 11.84 1.29 1.66
CA ASN A 59 12.70 2.33 2.16
C ASN A 59 13.33 1.94 3.51
N ASP A 60 14.54 2.40 3.76
CA ASP A 60 15.28 2.21 5.02
C ASP A 60 14.83 3.16 6.14
N TYR A 61 13.76 3.91 5.89
CA TYR A 61 13.10 4.79 6.85
C TYR A 61 11.59 4.52 6.90
N ARG A 62 10.98 4.96 8.00
CA ARG A 62 9.55 4.81 8.27
C ARG A 62 8.75 5.75 7.39
N LEU A 63 7.68 5.22 6.77
CA LEU A 63 6.70 6.03 6.07
C LEU A 63 5.46 6.21 6.94
N ARG A 64 5.00 7.43 7.06
CA ARG A 64 3.75 7.77 7.76
C ARG A 64 2.76 8.36 6.78
N SER A 65 1.50 8.04 6.98
CA SER A 65 0.40 8.63 6.22
C SER A 65 -0.78 8.89 7.13
N THR A 66 -1.52 9.93 6.85
CA THR A 66 -2.78 10.25 7.53
C THR A 66 -3.97 10.12 6.59
N HIS A 67 -3.73 9.89 5.31
CA HIS A 67 -4.77 9.88 4.29
C HIS A 67 -4.49 8.84 3.23
N LEU A 68 -5.41 7.89 3.07
CA LEU A 68 -5.37 6.85 2.03
C LEU A 68 -6.73 6.75 1.38
N GLU A 69 -6.80 6.93 0.07
CA GLU A 69 -7.96 6.68 -0.76
C GLU A 69 -7.72 5.43 -1.60
N VAL A 70 -8.69 4.52 -1.63
CA VAL A 70 -8.62 3.29 -2.44
C VAL A 70 -9.97 3.04 -3.11
N GLY A 71 -9.96 2.92 -4.43
CA GLY A 71 -11.06 2.36 -5.22
C GLY A 71 -10.78 0.90 -5.55
N ILE A 72 -11.81 0.07 -5.53
CA ILE A 72 -11.72 -1.34 -5.93
C ILE A 72 -12.62 -1.58 -7.14
N ASP A 73 -12.05 -2.22 -8.15
CA ASP A 73 -12.76 -2.73 -9.31
C ASP A 73 -12.79 -4.26 -9.27
N LEU A 74 -13.92 -4.86 -9.61
CA LEU A 74 -14.08 -6.30 -9.82
C LEU A 74 -14.46 -6.57 -11.27
N GLU A 75 -13.69 -7.42 -11.95
CA GLU A 75 -13.87 -7.73 -13.39
C GLU A 75 -13.91 -6.47 -14.27
N GLY A 76 -13.18 -5.41 -13.88
CA GLY A 76 -13.16 -4.13 -14.60
C GLY A 76 -14.36 -3.22 -14.34
N THR A 77 -15.24 -3.59 -13.41
CA THR A 77 -16.38 -2.75 -12.97
C THR A 77 -16.09 -2.19 -11.59
N HIS A 78 -16.32 -0.89 -11.42
CA HIS A 78 -16.18 -0.24 -10.12
C HIS A 78 -17.10 -0.89 -9.10
N PHE A 79 -16.54 -1.27 -7.97
CA PHE A 79 -17.22 -2.02 -6.94
C PHE A 79 -17.41 -1.23 -5.64
N GLY A 80 -16.45 -0.40 -5.29
CA GLY A 80 -16.53 0.41 -4.07
C GLY A 80 -15.29 1.25 -3.81
N ASP A 81 -15.45 2.16 -2.86
CA ASP A 81 -14.40 3.10 -2.44
C ASP A 81 -14.17 3.01 -0.94
N ALA A 82 -12.94 3.26 -0.55
CA ALA A 82 -12.55 3.42 0.84
C ALA A 82 -11.74 4.69 1.04
N LEU A 83 -12.02 5.36 2.14
CA LEU A 83 -11.24 6.46 2.65
C LEU A 83 -10.75 6.11 4.05
N LEU A 84 -9.45 6.11 4.25
CA LEU A 84 -8.84 5.88 5.55
C LEU A 84 -8.18 7.17 6.04
N GLU A 85 -8.78 7.79 7.05
CA GLU A 85 -8.30 9.03 7.67
C GLU A 85 -7.64 8.77 9.04
N ARG A 86 -7.05 7.61 9.22
CA ARG A 86 -6.29 7.27 10.43
C ARG A 86 -4.82 7.16 10.10
N PRO A 87 -3.93 7.44 11.08
CA PRO A 87 -2.51 7.30 10.86
C PRO A 87 -2.13 5.88 10.43
N LEU A 88 -1.38 5.79 9.34
CA LEU A 88 -0.69 4.59 8.89
C LEU A 88 0.78 4.73 9.18
N ASP A 89 1.40 3.68 9.64
CA ASP A 89 2.80 3.63 10.01
C ASP A 89 3.43 2.38 9.38
N LEU A 90 4.23 2.60 8.33
CA LEU A 90 4.91 1.54 7.61
C LEU A 90 6.36 1.46 8.09
N SER A 91 6.68 0.40 8.80
CA SER A 91 8.04 0.13 9.31
C SER A 91 9.03 -0.03 8.15
N PRO A 92 10.29 0.43 8.34
CA PRO A 92 11.32 0.33 7.30
C PRO A 92 11.60 -1.12 6.91
N LEU A 93 11.85 -1.36 5.62
CA LEU A 93 12.26 -2.65 5.07
C LEU A 93 11.39 -3.82 5.54
N ASN A 94 10.10 -3.59 5.74
CA ASN A 94 9.21 -4.55 6.36
C ASN A 94 7.85 -4.61 5.67
N HIS A 95 7.20 -5.76 5.81
CA HIS A 95 5.80 -5.97 5.47
C HIS A 95 4.91 -5.47 6.60
N ASN A 96 3.89 -4.70 6.23
CA ASN A 96 2.96 -4.08 7.17
C ASN A 96 1.54 -4.44 6.76
N GLN A 97 0.77 -5.02 7.67
CA GLN A 97 -0.64 -5.29 7.41
C GLN A 97 -1.46 -4.02 7.57
N VAL A 98 -2.21 -3.66 6.54
CA VAL A 98 -3.10 -2.51 6.52
C VAL A 98 -4.53 -2.99 6.27
N ILE A 99 -5.44 -2.67 7.20
CA ILE A 99 -6.87 -3.00 7.06
C ILE A 99 -7.58 -1.77 6.56
N VAL A 100 -8.24 -1.89 5.40
CA VAL A 100 -8.94 -0.80 4.72
C VAL A 100 -10.43 -1.15 4.65
N PRO A 101 -11.31 -0.47 5.41
CA PRO A 101 -12.74 -0.68 5.34
C PRO A 101 -13.30 -0.09 4.03
N VAL A 102 -14.04 -0.89 3.29
CA VAL A 102 -14.67 -0.53 2.00
C VAL A 102 -16.18 -0.67 2.13
N ARG A 103 -16.92 0.27 1.55
CA ARG A 103 -18.36 0.13 1.29
C ARG A 103 -18.59 -0.25 -0.15
N PHE A 104 -19.51 -1.17 -0.40
CA PHE A 104 -19.86 -1.60 -1.74
C PHE A 104 -21.38 -1.61 -1.94
N GLU A 105 -21.79 -1.50 -3.20
CA GLU A 105 -23.18 -1.58 -3.62
C GLU A 105 -23.41 -2.84 -4.49
N TRP A 106 -24.61 -3.44 -4.38
CA TRP A 106 -24.96 -4.63 -5.14
C TRP A 106 -24.93 -4.43 -6.66
N ALA A 107 -25.07 -3.20 -7.13
CA ALA A 107 -25.04 -2.87 -8.55
C ALA A 107 -23.74 -3.32 -9.25
N GLY A 108 -22.60 -3.35 -8.52
CA GLY A 108 -21.29 -3.80 -9.04
C GLY A 108 -21.07 -5.30 -9.05
N ILE A 109 -21.94 -6.10 -8.41
CA ILE A 109 -21.71 -7.54 -8.19
C ILE A 109 -21.97 -8.41 -9.44
N GLY A 110 -22.77 -7.96 -10.38
CA GLY A 110 -23.19 -8.80 -11.52
C GLY A 110 -22.01 -9.41 -12.31
N ALA A 111 -20.96 -8.66 -12.55
CA ALA A 111 -19.74 -9.14 -13.22
C ALA A 111 -18.94 -10.09 -12.33
N GLY A 112 -18.80 -9.76 -11.03
CA GLY A 112 -18.10 -10.59 -10.06
C GLY A 112 -18.78 -11.94 -9.84
N ALA A 113 -20.11 -11.96 -9.69
CA ALA A 113 -20.86 -13.20 -9.52
C ALA A 113 -20.71 -14.14 -10.74
N ARG A 114 -20.72 -13.61 -11.96
CA ARG A 114 -20.49 -14.42 -13.16
C ARG A 114 -19.08 -15.00 -13.20
N ALA A 115 -18.07 -14.22 -12.84
CA ALA A 115 -16.68 -14.69 -12.80
C ALA A 115 -16.48 -15.78 -11.74
N LEU A 116 -17.10 -15.66 -10.56
CA LEU A 116 -17.07 -16.67 -9.52
C LEU A 116 -17.61 -18.03 -10.02
N VAL A 117 -18.75 -18.02 -10.72
CA VAL A 117 -19.36 -19.25 -11.25
C VAL A 117 -18.51 -19.91 -12.33
N THR A 118 -17.85 -19.11 -13.18
CA THR A 118 -17.12 -19.61 -14.34
C THR A 118 -15.65 -19.93 -14.07
N ARG A 119 -14.97 -19.16 -13.22
CA ARG A 119 -13.52 -19.26 -13.00
C ARG A 119 -13.13 -19.65 -11.59
N GLN A 120 -14.07 -19.67 -10.67
CA GLN A 120 -13.82 -19.85 -9.23
C GLN A 120 -12.84 -18.82 -8.63
N ALA A 121 -12.71 -17.68 -9.31
CA ALA A 121 -11.90 -16.54 -8.89
C ALA A 121 -12.48 -15.26 -9.49
N VAL A 122 -12.22 -14.13 -8.83
CA VAL A 122 -12.58 -12.78 -9.30
C VAL A 122 -11.32 -11.98 -9.51
N ARG A 123 -11.19 -11.39 -10.69
CA ARG A 123 -10.12 -10.44 -10.96
C ARG A 123 -10.43 -9.13 -10.24
N TYR A 124 -9.47 -8.65 -9.46
CA TYR A 124 -9.56 -7.34 -8.82
C TYR A 124 -8.55 -6.36 -9.38
N GLY A 125 -8.91 -5.08 -9.32
CA GLY A 125 -8.02 -3.94 -9.48
C GLY A 125 -8.16 -3.04 -8.27
N LEU A 126 -7.04 -2.61 -7.69
CA LEU A 126 -6.99 -1.57 -6.68
C LEU A 126 -6.32 -0.36 -7.29
N THR A 127 -6.96 0.79 -7.17
CA THR A 127 -6.39 2.07 -7.56
C THR A 127 -6.60 3.04 -6.43
N GLY A 128 -5.54 3.76 -6.04
CA GLY A 128 -5.66 4.67 -4.92
C GLY A 128 -4.56 5.70 -4.89
N SER A 129 -4.63 6.57 -3.91
CA SER A 129 -3.58 7.52 -3.60
C SER A 129 -3.35 7.60 -2.10
N VAL A 130 -2.10 7.72 -1.72
CA VAL A 130 -1.67 7.92 -0.34
C VAL A 130 -0.71 9.10 -0.27
N ILE A 131 -0.87 9.93 0.76
CA ILE A 131 0.09 10.99 1.08
C ILE A 131 1.00 10.43 2.15
N VAL A 132 2.29 10.33 1.87
CA VAL A 132 3.30 9.81 2.79
C VAL A 132 4.29 10.89 3.18
N ASP A 133 4.61 10.93 4.47
CA ASP A 133 5.69 11.76 5.00
C ASP A 133 7.02 11.06 4.77
N THR A 134 7.92 11.76 4.10
CA THR A 134 9.29 11.34 3.87
C THR A 134 10.27 12.32 4.52
N PRO A 135 11.55 11.97 4.70
CA PRO A 135 12.56 12.91 5.18
C PRO A 135 12.72 14.17 4.32
N LEU A 136 12.20 14.16 3.08
CA LEU A 136 12.23 15.29 2.13
C LEU A 136 10.91 16.04 2.03
N GLY A 137 9.94 15.72 2.89
CA GLY A 137 8.60 16.27 2.91
C GLY A 137 7.53 15.30 2.43
N GLU A 138 6.31 15.80 2.33
CA GLU A 138 5.16 15.01 1.89
C GLU A 138 5.26 14.62 0.42
N ARG A 139 4.89 13.38 0.12
CA ARG A 139 4.74 12.86 -1.24
C ARG A 139 3.39 12.19 -1.44
N ARG A 140 2.76 12.50 -2.57
CA ARG A 140 1.61 11.73 -3.04
C ARG A 140 2.11 10.54 -3.86
N VAL A 141 1.69 9.36 -3.45
CA VAL A 141 2.00 8.08 -4.13
C VAL A 141 0.71 7.52 -4.70
N THR A 142 0.73 7.11 -5.96
CA THR A 142 -0.39 6.40 -6.58
C THR A 142 -0.20 4.91 -6.29
N LEU A 143 -1.20 4.30 -5.67
CA LEU A 143 -1.23 2.88 -5.39
C LEU A 143 -1.94 2.15 -6.52
N ARG A 144 -1.36 1.07 -7.01
CA ARG A 144 -1.98 0.18 -7.97
C ARG A 144 -1.64 -1.25 -7.60
N ALA A 145 -2.66 -2.09 -7.51
CA ALA A 145 -2.50 -3.53 -7.38
C ALA A 145 -3.56 -4.22 -8.23
N SER A 146 -3.26 -5.40 -8.73
CA SER A 146 -4.22 -6.22 -9.45
C SER A 146 -3.87 -7.69 -9.29
N GLY A 147 -4.87 -8.54 -9.36
CA GLY A 147 -4.68 -9.97 -9.23
C GLY A 147 -6.02 -10.71 -9.30
N ASP A 148 -5.98 -11.98 -8.95
CA ASP A 148 -7.17 -12.82 -8.85
C ASP A 148 -7.34 -13.24 -7.39
N VAL A 149 -8.57 -13.08 -6.87
CA VAL A 149 -8.95 -13.53 -5.51
C VAL A 149 -9.71 -14.85 -5.67
N PRO A 150 -9.20 -15.97 -5.15
CA PRO A 150 -9.88 -17.26 -5.22
C PRO A 150 -11.14 -17.26 -4.37
N LEU A 151 -12.15 -18.04 -4.79
CA LEU A 151 -13.46 -18.16 -4.14
C LEU A 151 -13.38 -18.45 -2.63
N ARG A 152 -12.35 -19.17 -2.20
CA ARG A 152 -12.16 -19.55 -0.78
C ARG A 152 -11.93 -18.36 0.15
N GLN A 153 -11.50 -17.21 -0.40
CA GLN A 153 -11.28 -15.98 0.37
C GLN A 153 -12.49 -15.05 0.37
N LEU A 154 -13.52 -15.37 -0.42
CA LEU A 154 -14.74 -14.57 -0.54
C LEU A 154 -15.93 -15.17 0.22
N LEU A 155 -15.81 -16.38 0.74
CA LEU A 155 -16.84 -17.05 1.56
C LEU A 155 -16.35 -17.13 3.01
N PRO A 156 -17.20 -16.71 3.97
CA PRO A 156 -16.92 -16.83 5.39
C PRO A 156 -16.82 -18.28 5.85
#